data_8e74f946af64b07f9fe20dd80e3197f0
#
_entry.id   8e74f946af64b07f9fe20dd80e3197f0
#
_cell.length_a   1.000
_cell.length_b   1.000
_cell.length_c   1.000
_cell.angle_alpha   90.00
_cell.angle_beta   90.00
_cell.angle_gamma   90.00
#
_symmetry.space_group_name_H-M   'P 1'
#
loop_
_entity.id
_entity.type
_entity.pdbx_description
1 polymer ?
#
loop_
_entity_poly.entity_id
_entity_poly.type
_entity_poly.pdbx_seq_one_letter_code
_entity_poly.pdbx_strand_id
1 'polypeptide(L)'
;VVNEWHRDWNQLNENDQASLKARQGVRYLPLESLDVMNPETMRPVPRDGKTIGEVMFRGNVVMKGYLKNKSATEESFKGGWFHSGDLGVIHEDGYIQLKDRSKDIIISGGENISSIEIEEVLYKHPAVEAVAVVAMPDEKCNTLIL
;
A
#
# COMPACT_ATOMS: atom_id res chain seq x y z
N VAL A 1 5.33 -11.01 4.36
CA VAL A 1 4.60 -10.24 5.39
C VAL A 1 3.72 -11.18 6.18
N VAL A 2 3.64 -11.00 7.49
CA VAL A 2 2.82 -11.80 8.39
C VAL A 2 2.04 -10.88 9.33
N ASN A 3 0.75 -11.14 9.49
CA ASN A 3 -0.07 -10.44 10.47
C ASN A 3 0.02 -11.21 11.79
N GLU A 4 0.83 -10.69 12.71
CA GLU A 4 0.99 -11.24 14.05
C GLU A 4 -0.09 -10.63 14.95
N TRP A 5 -1.06 -11.45 15.36
CA TRP A 5 -2.14 -11.00 16.24
C TRP A 5 -1.68 -10.94 17.70
N HIS A 6 -1.69 -9.76 18.29
CA HIS A 6 -1.35 -9.59 19.70
C HIS A 6 -2.54 -9.95 20.60
N ARG A 7 -2.27 -10.68 21.70
CA ARG A 7 -3.33 -11.15 22.61
C ARG A 7 -4.14 -10.02 23.24
N ASP A 8 -3.53 -8.89 23.49
CA ASP A 8 -4.18 -7.72 24.09
C ASP A 8 -5.25 -7.11 23.18
N TRP A 9 -5.15 -7.33 21.86
CA TRP A 9 -6.14 -6.87 20.89
C TRP A 9 -7.48 -7.61 21.01
N ASN A 10 -7.51 -8.78 21.65
CA ASN A 10 -8.76 -9.49 21.90
C ASN A 10 -9.71 -8.75 22.85
N GLN A 11 -9.20 -7.76 23.60
CA GLN A 11 -9.98 -6.95 24.55
C GLN A 11 -10.58 -5.70 23.90
N LEU A 12 -10.18 -5.38 22.66
CA LEU A 12 -10.71 -4.26 21.90
C LEU A 12 -12.12 -4.56 21.38
N ASN A 13 -12.87 -3.49 21.09
CA ASN A 13 -14.15 -3.63 20.44
C ASN A 13 -13.99 -4.18 19.00
N GLU A 14 -15.08 -4.65 18.39
CA GLU A 14 -15.06 -5.31 17.09
C GLU A 14 -14.53 -4.41 15.96
N ASN A 15 -14.83 -3.11 15.99
CA ASN A 15 -14.38 -2.15 14.98
C ASN A 15 -12.86 -1.94 15.04
N ASP A 16 -12.31 -1.81 16.24
CA ASP A 16 -10.87 -1.67 16.43
C ASP A 16 -10.14 -2.95 16.03
N GLN A 17 -10.68 -4.13 16.39
CA GLN A 17 -10.13 -5.40 15.94
C GLN A 17 -10.17 -5.53 14.41
N ALA A 18 -11.26 -5.11 13.76
CA ALA A 18 -11.38 -5.11 12.31
C ALA A 18 -10.32 -4.21 11.65
N SER A 19 -10.12 -3.02 12.20
CA SER A 19 -9.10 -2.07 11.72
C SER A 19 -7.68 -2.64 11.84
N LEU A 20 -7.38 -3.35 12.92
CA LEU A 20 -6.08 -4.01 13.11
C LEU A 20 -5.91 -5.22 12.17
N LYS A 21 -6.98 -5.98 11.91
CA LYS A 21 -6.97 -7.11 10.97
C LYS A 21 -6.83 -6.68 9.52
N ALA A 22 -7.28 -5.47 9.17
CA ALA A 22 -7.15 -4.92 7.82
C ALA A 22 -5.70 -4.58 7.44
N ARG A 23 -4.80 -4.47 8.42
CA ARG A 23 -3.37 -4.26 8.16
C ARG A 23 -2.72 -5.57 7.68
N GLN A 24 -1.80 -5.48 6.72
CA GLN A 24 -1.14 -6.65 6.13
C GLN A 24 -0.15 -7.32 7.08
N GLY A 25 0.42 -6.57 8.00
CA GLY A 25 1.30 -7.10 9.03
C GLY A 25 2.72 -6.56 8.98
N VAL A 26 3.63 -7.33 9.54
CA VAL A 26 5.04 -6.99 9.70
C VAL A 26 5.95 -7.89 8.86
N ARG A 27 7.22 -7.55 8.83
CA ARG A 27 8.29 -8.36 8.23
C ARG A 27 8.36 -9.73 8.91
N TYR A 28 8.30 -10.81 8.14
CA TYR A 28 8.55 -12.15 8.66
C TYR A 28 10.06 -12.46 8.74
N LEU A 29 10.44 -13.39 9.60
CA LEU A 29 11.83 -13.62 10.01
C LEU A 29 12.84 -13.81 8.86
N PRO A 30 12.57 -14.61 7.80
CA PRO A 30 13.52 -14.81 6.70
C PRO A 30 13.71 -13.62 5.77
N LEU A 31 12.81 -12.64 5.76
CA LEU A 31 12.94 -11.44 4.95
C LEU A 31 13.93 -10.48 5.62
N GLU A 32 14.96 -10.04 4.90
CA GLU A 32 15.99 -9.15 5.46
C GLU A 32 15.41 -7.79 5.83
N SER A 33 14.65 -7.17 4.92
CA SER A 33 14.05 -5.87 5.13
C SER A 33 12.69 -5.74 4.44
N LEU A 34 11.79 -5.03 5.10
CA LEU A 34 10.49 -4.59 4.62
C LEU A 34 10.30 -3.15 5.09
N ASP A 35 10.04 -2.23 4.19
CA ASP A 35 9.78 -0.86 4.55
C ASP A 35 8.83 -0.19 3.56
N VAL A 36 8.29 0.96 3.94
CA VAL A 36 7.54 1.86 3.06
C VAL A 36 8.42 3.05 2.76
N MET A 37 8.73 3.25 1.49
CA MET A 37 9.74 4.20 1.04
C MET A 37 9.20 5.15 -0.01
N ASN A 38 9.77 6.35 -0.05
CA ASN A 38 9.59 7.23 -1.19
C ASN A 38 10.42 6.69 -2.36
N PRO A 39 9.82 6.33 -3.50
CA PRO A 39 10.50 5.65 -4.60
C PRO A 39 11.52 6.54 -5.34
N GLU A 40 11.40 7.86 -5.24
CA GLU A 40 12.33 8.81 -5.88
C GLU A 40 13.58 9.02 -5.05
N THR A 41 13.41 9.23 -3.74
CA THR A 41 14.51 9.54 -2.82
C THR A 41 15.13 8.30 -2.18
N MET A 42 14.49 7.15 -2.28
CA MET A 42 14.86 5.89 -1.62
C MET A 42 15.03 6.05 -0.11
N ARG A 43 14.24 6.91 0.50
CA ARG A 43 14.20 7.12 1.96
C ARG A 43 12.92 6.57 2.55
N PRO A 44 12.99 5.94 3.74
CA PRO A 44 11.79 5.51 4.46
C PRO A 44 10.86 6.69 4.74
N VAL A 45 9.56 6.46 4.63
CA VAL A 45 8.55 7.42 5.07
C VAL A 45 8.39 7.41 6.59
N PRO A 46 7.82 8.46 7.21
CA PRO A 46 7.48 8.45 8.63
C PRO A 46 6.54 7.29 8.98
N ARG A 47 6.72 6.71 10.17
CA ARG A 47 5.87 5.64 10.71
C ARG A 47 4.62 6.21 11.40
N ASP A 48 3.89 7.04 10.70
CA ASP A 48 2.74 7.79 11.21
C ASP A 48 1.38 7.18 10.83
N GLY A 49 1.41 6.09 10.03
CA GLY A 49 0.21 5.45 9.51
C GLY A 49 -0.57 6.30 8.49
N LYS A 50 0.04 7.37 7.98
CA LYS A 50 -0.59 8.36 7.08
C LYS A 50 0.23 8.65 5.84
N THR A 51 1.54 8.81 5.99
CA THR A 51 2.42 9.14 4.87
C THR A 51 2.53 7.95 3.93
N ILE A 52 2.05 8.12 2.70
CA ILE A 52 2.06 7.08 1.68
C ILE A 52 3.45 6.98 1.06
N GLY A 53 3.89 5.75 0.84
CA GLY A 53 5.07 5.40 0.07
C GLY A 53 4.88 4.06 -0.61
N GLU A 54 5.90 3.62 -1.36
CA GLU A 54 5.91 2.30 -1.99
C GLU A 54 6.41 1.25 -0.99
N VAL A 55 5.70 0.13 -0.91
CA VAL A 55 6.13 -1.03 -0.11
C VAL A 55 7.27 -1.73 -0.82
N MET A 56 8.43 -1.77 -0.18
CA MET A 56 9.65 -2.34 -0.77
C MET A 56 10.20 -3.48 0.08
N PHE A 57 10.81 -4.44 -0.61
CA PHE A 57 11.35 -5.64 0.01
C PHE A 57 12.84 -5.79 -0.31
N ARG A 58 13.60 -6.36 0.62
CA ARG A 58 14.98 -6.78 0.40
C ARG A 58 15.28 -8.08 1.13
N GLY A 59 16.06 -8.95 0.49
CA GLY A 59 16.55 -10.18 1.09
C GLY A 59 16.52 -11.38 0.15
N ASN A 60 17.09 -12.47 0.62
CA ASN A 60 17.30 -13.70 -0.16
C ASN A 60 16.01 -14.43 -0.57
N VAL A 61 14.90 -14.09 0.07
CA VAL A 61 13.57 -14.68 -0.23
C VAL A 61 12.81 -13.90 -1.31
N VAL A 62 13.36 -12.77 -1.75
CA VAL A 62 12.83 -12.02 -2.88
C VAL A 62 13.27 -12.69 -4.17
N MET A 63 12.44 -12.64 -5.20
CA MET A 63 12.77 -13.22 -6.52
C MET A 63 14.09 -12.66 -7.06
N LYS A 64 14.78 -13.43 -7.92
CA LYS A 64 15.99 -12.96 -8.60
C LYS A 64 15.74 -12.00 -9.75
N GLY A 65 14.53 -12.01 -10.30
CA GLY A 65 14.12 -11.17 -11.42
C GLY A 65 13.05 -11.83 -12.28
N TYR A 66 12.63 -11.12 -13.31
CA TYR A 66 11.67 -11.59 -14.31
C TYR A 66 12.34 -12.44 -15.37
N LEU A 67 11.75 -13.59 -15.69
CA LEU A 67 12.31 -14.53 -16.66
C LEU A 67 12.47 -13.86 -18.05
N LYS A 68 13.69 -13.88 -18.57
CA LYS A 68 14.07 -13.31 -19.87
C LYS A 68 13.67 -11.83 -20.07
N ASN A 69 13.50 -11.09 -18.99
CA ASN A 69 13.16 -9.67 -19.02
C ASN A 69 14.13 -8.88 -18.12
N LYS A 70 15.29 -8.58 -18.67
CA LYS A 70 16.36 -7.86 -17.96
C LYS A 70 15.93 -6.43 -17.60
N SER A 71 15.29 -5.72 -18.54
CA SER A 71 14.87 -4.35 -18.32
C SER A 71 13.88 -4.22 -17.15
N ALA A 72 12.82 -5.05 -17.14
CA ALA A 72 11.87 -5.06 -16.02
C ALA A 72 12.53 -5.48 -14.69
N THR A 73 13.53 -6.37 -14.74
CA THR A 73 14.27 -6.75 -13.54
C THR A 73 15.07 -5.58 -12.99
N GLU A 74 15.84 -4.89 -13.84
CA GLU A 74 16.65 -3.74 -13.43
C GLU A 74 15.80 -2.60 -12.87
N GLU A 75 14.64 -2.33 -13.47
CA GLU A 75 13.69 -1.35 -12.98
C GLU A 75 13.13 -1.73 -11.61
N SER A 76 12.65 -2.98 -11.46
CA SER A 76 12.04 -3.45 -10.22
C SER A 76 13.02 -3.64 -9.07
N PHE A 77 14.34 -3.64 -9.32
CA PHE A 77 15.37 -3.77 -8.29
C PHE A 77 16.23 -2.51 -8.14
N LYS A 78 15.73 -1.37 -8.60
CA LYS A 78 16.42 -0.09 -8.49
C LYS A 78 16.76 0.22 -7.03
N GLY A 79 17.98 0.74 -6.79
CA GLY A 79 18.43 1.06 -5.44
C GLY A 79 18.66 -0.13 -4.51
N GLY A 80 18.65 -1.38 -5.04
CA GLY A 80 18.88 -2.60 -4.26
C GLY A 80 17.67 -3.10 -3.45
N TRP A 81 16.49 -2.55 -3.74
CA TRP A 81 15.22 -2.97 -3.17
C TRP A 81 14.29 -3.48 -4.28
N PHE A 82 13.47 -4.46 -3.96
CA PHE A 82 12.39 -4.86 -4.85
C PHE A 82 11.20 -3.90 -4.69
N HIS A 83 10.89 -3.21 -5.76
CA HIS A 83 9.74 -2.33 -5.90
C HIS A 83 8.50 -3.16 -6.19
N SER A 84 7.56 -3.20 -5.25
CA SER A 84 6.34 -4.00 -5.40
C SER A 84 5.33 -3.37 -6.34
N GLY A 85 5.36 -2.05 -6.46
CA GLY A 85 4.32 -1.26 -7.11
C GLY A 85 3.07 -1.08 -6.25
N ASP A 86 3.08 -1.57 -5.01
CA ASP A 86 1.99 -1.38 -4.06
C ASP A 86 2.29 -0.19 -3.15
N LEU A 87 1.32 0.72 -3.03
CA LEU A 87 1.39 1.87 -2.13
C LEU A 87 0.79 1.53 -0.78
N GLY A 88 1.41 2.03 0.26
CA GLY A 88 0.95 1.80 1.62
C GLY A 88 1.51 2.79 2.61
N VAL A 89 1.12 2.61 3.85
CA VAL A 89 1.63 3.34 5.00
C VAL A 89 2.26 2.37 5.99
N ILE A 90 3.15 2.86 6.84
CA ILE A 90 3.73 2.09 7.93
C ILE A 90 3.34 2.74 9.26
N HIS A 91 2.87 1.93 10.19
CA HIS A 91 2.48 2.36 11.53
C HIS A 91 3.68 2.35 12.50
N GLU A 92 3.55 3.01 13.65
CA GLU A 92 4.60 3.06 14.68
C GLU A 92 5.06 1.68 15.15
N ASP A 93 4.13 0.72 15.21
CA ASP A 93 4.37 -0.68 15.58
C ASP A 93 4.98 -1.52 14.44
N GLY A 94 5.27 -0.91 13.29
CA GLY A 94 5.88 -1.56 12.14
C GLY A 94 4.92 -2.31 11.23
N TYR A 95 3.62 -2.29 11.52
CA TYR A 95 2.62 -2.88 10.64
C TYR A 95 2.44 -2.04 9.37
N ILE A 96 2.41 -2.71 8.24
CA ILE A 96 2.10 -2.10 6.95
C ILE A 96 0.61 -2.21 6.69
N GLN A 97 0.04 -1.16 6.13
CA GLN A 97 -1.31 -1.15 5.58
C GLN A 97 -1.24 -0.69 4.12
N LEU A 98 -1.67 -1.56 3.21
CA LEU A 98 -1.80 -1.21 1.80
C LEU A 98 -2.92 -0.19 1.61
N LYS A 99 -2.70 0.71 0.67
CA LYS A 99 -3.67 1.76 0.30
C LYS A 99 -4.15 1.61 -1.12
N ASP A 100 -3.23 1.39 -2.06
CA ASP A 100 -3.55 1.20 -3.47
C ASP A 100 -2.34 0.64 -4.22
N ARG A 101 -2.47 0.45 -5.52
CA ARG A 101 -1.33 0.24 -6.42
C ARG A 101 -0.89 1.56 -7.04
N SER A 102 0.41 1.68 -7.30
CA SER A 102 0.96 2.89 -7.93
C SER A 102 0.38 3.17 -9.33
N LYS A 103 -0.11 2.14 -10.01
CA LYS A 103 -0.76 2.24 -11.33
C LYS A 103 -2.24 2.57 -11.26
N ASP A 104 -2.87 2.32 -10.12
CA ASP A 104 -4.32 2.46 -9.93
C ASP A 104 -4.67 3.75 -9.17
N ILE A 105 -3.66 4.41 -8.57
CA ILE A 105 -3.88 5.69 -7.90
C ILE A 105 -4.38 6.75 -8.90
N ILE A 106 -5.41 7.46 -8.52
CA ILE A 106 -6.02 8.50 -9.33
C ILE A 106 -5.34 9.82 -9.02
N ILE A 107 -4.82 10.50 -10.06
CA ILE A 107 -4.21 11.83 -9.90
C ILE A 107 -5.22 12.86 -10.41
N SER A 108 -5.82 13.63 -9.52
CA SER A 108 -6.79 14.66 -9.85
C SER A 108 -6.37 16.00 -9.24
N GLY A 109 -6.22 17.03 -10.09
CA GLY A 109 -5.78 18.35 -9.64
C GLY A 109 -4.42 18.40 -8.93
N GLY A 110 -3.57 17.38 -9.14
CA GLY A 110 -2.27 17.25 -8.49
C GLY A 110 -2.30 16.48 -7.15
N GLU A 111 -3.45 16.02 -6.73
CA GLU A 111 -3.62 15.19 -5.53
C GLU A 111 -3.67 13.70 -5.89
N ASN A 112 -3.01 12.89 -5.07
CA ASN A 112 -3.06 11.43 -5.16
C ASN A 112 -4.26 10.90 -4.38
N ILE A 113 -5.18 10.27 -5.08
CA ILE A 113 -6.45 9.78 -4.53
C ILE A 113 -6.48 8.26 -4.64
N SER A 114 -6.63 7.59 -3.51
CA SER A 114 -6.82 6.14 -3.48
C SER A 114 -8.26 5.78 -3.85
N SER A 115 -8.42 4.93 -4.86
CA SER A 115 -9.71 4.38 -5.24
C SER A 115 -10.33 3.57 -4.10
N ILE A 116 -9.52 2.78 -3.43
CA ILE A 116 -9.93 1.93 -2.30
C ILE A 116 -10.45 2.76 -1.13
N GLU A 117 -9.82 3.89 -0.81
CA GLU A 117 -10.24 4.74 0.31
C GLU A 117 -11.65 5.35 0.07
N ILE A 118 -11.93 5.75 -1.17
CA ILE A 118 -13.26 6.24 -1.56
C ILE A 118 -14.27 5.09 -1.53
N GLU A 119 -13.93 3.94 -2.08
CA GLU A 119 -14.79 2.76 -2.07
C GLU A 119 -15.15 2.33 -0.65
N GLU A 120 -14.19 2.33 0.28
CA GLU A 120 -14.43 2.02 1.70
C GLU A 120 -15.43 2.97 2.36
N VAL A 121 -15.39 4.26 2.01
CA VAL A 121 -16.33 5.26 2.54
C VAL A 121 -17.73 5.04 1.97
N LEU A 122 -17.83 4.84 0.67
CA LEU A 122 -19.12 4.64 -0.01
C LEU A 122 -19.76 3.31 0.40
N TYR A 123 -18.98 2.27 0.59
CA TYR A 123 -19.46 0.93 0.99
C TYR A 123 -20.11 0.90 2.39
N LYS A 124 -19.79 1.88 3.25
CA LYS A 124 -20.43 2.01 4.58
C LYS A 124 -21.87 2.47 4.51
N HIS A 125 -22.32 2.99 3.35
CA HIS A 125 -23.69 3.43 3.21
C HIS A 125 -24.66 2.25 3.03
N PRO A 126 -25.71 2.11 3.84
CA PRO A 126 -26.56 0.91 3.87
C PRO A 126 -27.31 0.61 2.56
N ALA A 127 -27.43 1.59 1.66
CA ALA A 127 -28.06 1.41 0.35
C ALA A 127 -27.06 1.07 -0.76
N VAL A 128 -25.75 0.93 -0.47
CA VAL A 128 -24.71 0.58 -1.44
C VAL A 128 -24.42 -0.92 -1.32
N GLU A 129 -24.76 -1.65 -2.36
CA GLU A 129 -24.48 -3.09 -2.46
C GLU A 129 -23.12 -3.38 -3.07
N ALA A 130 -22.69 -2.56 -4.03
CA ALA A 130 -21.39 -2.65 -4.65
C ALA A 130 -20.93 -1.25 -5.08
N VAL A 131 -19.61 -1.03 -5.06
CA VAL A 131 -18.99 0.22 -5.50
C VAL A 131 -17.68 -0.09 -6.23
N ALA A 132 -17.39 0.69 -7.25
CA ALA A 132 -16.11 0.71 -7.93
C ALA A 132 -15.79 2.16 -8.30
N VAL A 133 -14.58 2.59 -7.95
CA VAL A 133 -14.08 3.94 -8.23
C VAL A 133 -13.11 3.85 -9.41
N VAL A 134 -13.36 4.63 -10.45
CA VAL A 134 -12.54 4.65 -11.66
C VAL A 134 -12.14 6.08 -12.04
N ALA A 135 -10.96 6.18 -12.63
CA ALA A 135 -10.48 7.43 -13.19
C ALA A 135 -11.11 7.68 -14.57
N MET A 136 -11.59 8.90 -14.79
CA MET A 136 -12.05 9.35 -16.11
C MET A 136 -11.27 10.60 -16.53
N PRO A 137 -10.73 10.67 -17.74
CA PRO A 137 -10.07 11.88 -18.24
C PRO A 137 -10.99 13.10 -18.20
N ASP A 138 -10.48 14.23 -17.74
CA ASP A 138 -11.20 15.51 -17.68
C ASP A 138 -10.28 16.67 -18.11
N GLU A 139 -10.82 17.61 -18.86
CA GLU A 139 -10.05 18.73 -19.42
C GLU A 139 -9.63 19.77 -18.37
N LYS A 140 -10.32 19.87 -17.23
CA LYS A 140 -10.05 20.88 -16.20
C LYS A 140 -9.12 20.40 -15.11
N CYS A 141 -9.29 19.17 -14.65
CA CYS A 141 -8.50 18.60 -13.56
C CYS A 141 -7.65 17.37 -13.97
N ASN A 142 -7.48 17.14 -15.26
CA ASN A 142 -6.85 15.98 -15.90
C ASN A 142 -7.57 14.67 -15.63
N THR A 143 -8.17 14.48 -14.46
CA THR A 143 -8.89 13.25 -14.12
C THR A 143 -10.04 13.56 -13.18
N LEU A 144 -11.23 13.07 -13.50
CA LEU A 144 -12.39 13.00 -12.61
C LEU A 144 -12.47 11.61 -11.96
N ILE A 145 -13.14 11.53 -10.84
CA ILE A 145 -13.50 10.30 -10.14
C ILE A 145 -14.97 10.00 -10.45
N LEU A 146 -15.25 8.79 -10.89
CA LEU A 146 -16.59 8.25 -11.12
C LEU A 146 -16.86 7.12 -10.17
#